data_31134082267729211f71128a4d228945
#
_entry.id   31134082267729211f71128a4d228945
#
_cell.length_a   1.000
_cell.length_b   1.000
_cell.length_c   1.000
_cell.angle_alpha   90.00
_cell.angle_beta   90.00
_cell.angle_gamma   90.00
#
_symmetry.space_group_name_H-M   'P 1'
#
loop_
_entity.id
_entity.type
_entity.pdbx_description
1 polymer ?
#
loop_
_entity_poly.entity_id
_entity_poly.type
_entity_poly.pdbx_seq_one_letter_code
_entity_poly.pdbx_strand_id
1 'polypeptide(L)'
;KSLKFFGELGSMLQLWGMFYVVLSLVVSSEFFAIGKVVYGIPIGLVSIGLIAVGFILSFIFANYEGSVLASVLESCKGIITVLLGVVNIFSDIISYIRLWAVGLAGAAISNTVNTMAGPLFGHALLFVFALLLCVGGHGLNMILNLLSVIVHGVRLNTLEFSSHLGMSWSGIKYAPFAEAESK
;
A
#
# COMPACT_ATOMS: atom_id res chain seq x y z
N LYS A 1 24.23 -7.74 -18.06
CA LYS A 1 23.70 -7.60 -16.66
C LYS A 1 23.43 -6.15 -16.26
N SER A 2 24.16 -5.17 -16.80
CA SER A 2 24.02 -3.75 -16.44
C SER A 2 22.74 -3.07 -16.95
N LEU A 3 22.13 -3.55 -18.03
CA LEU A 3 20.97 -2.92 -18.63
C LEU A 3 19.64 -3.31 -17.98
N LYS A 4 19.57 -4.43 -17.24
CA LYS A 4 18.40 -4.77 -16.41
C LYS A 4 18.15 -3.73 -15.29
N PHE A 5 19.20 -3.02 -14.87
CA PHE A 5 19.08 -1.92 -13.92
C PHE A 5 18.12 -0.81 -14.39
N PHE A 6 18.06 -0.55 -15.70
CA PHE A 6 17.12 0.43 -16.24
C PHE A 6 15.67 -0.02 -16.15
N GLY A 7 15.39 -1.34 -16.14
CA GLY A 7 14.07 -1.88 -15.88
C GLY A 7 13.63 -1.64 -14.43
N GLU A 8 14.52 -1.87 -13.47
CA GLU A 8 14.28 -1.59 -12.05
C GLU A 8 14.11 -0.08 -11.79
N LEU A 9 14.90 0.75 -12.45
CA LEU A 9 14.75 2.22 -12.38
C LEU A 9 13.39 2.66 -12.95
N GLY A 10 12.91 2.00 -14.01
CA GLY A 10 11.59 2.21 -14.57
C GLY A 10 10.47 1.90 -13.57
N SER A 11 10.56 0.80 -12.84
CA SER A 11 9.59 0.43 -11.82
C SER A 11 9.58 1.42 -10.63
N MET A 12 10.74 1.92 -10.23
CA MET A 12 10.85 2.98 -9.22
C MET A 12 10.17 4.29 -9.66
N LEU A 13 10.36 4.71 -10.91
CA LEU A 13 9.70 5.90 -11.46
C LEU A 13 8.18 5.73 -11.51
N GLN A 14 7.70 4.55 -11.90
CA GLN A 14 6.27 4.22 -11.87
C GLN A 14 5.71 4.32 -10.44
N LEU A 15 6.42 3.79 -9.45
CA LEU A 15 6.02 3.82 -8.06
C LEU A 15 5.86 5.27 -7.56
N TRP A 16 6.81 6.14 -7.83
CA TRP A 16 6.72 7.56 -7.44
C TRP A 16 5.56 8.28 -8.14
N GLY A 17 5.39 8.07 -9.44
CA GLY A 17 4.28 8.67 -10.19
C GLY A 17 2.92 8.18 -9.69
N MET A 18 2.79 6.86 -9.47
CA MET A 18 1.55 6.24 -8.98
C MET A 18 1.23 6.65 -7.55
N PHE A 19 2.25 6.79 -6.69
CA PHE A 19 2.09 7.26 -5.32
C PHE A 19 1.41 8.63 -5.28
N TYR A 20 1.84 9.58 -6.12
CA TYR A 20 1.21 10.89 -6.20
C TYR A 20 -0.25 10.81 -6.70
N VAL A 21 -0.52 9.99 -7.71
CA VAL A 21 -1.88 9.79 -8.22
C VAL A 21 -2.79 9.23 -7.14
N VAL A 22 -2.33 8.22 -6.38
CA VAL A 22 -3.10 7.63 -5.28
C VAL A 22 -3.33 8.65 -4.17
N LEU A 23 -2.34 9.44 -3.80
CA LEU A 23 -2.51 10.52 -2.82
C LEU A 23 -3.56 11.55 -3.27
N SER A 24 -3.57 11.91 -4.54
CA SER A 24 -4.57 12.85 -5.07
C SER A 24 -5.99 12.30 -5.04
N LEU A 25 -6.16 10.98 -5.13
CA LEU A 25 -7.45 10.31 -5.06
C LEU A 25 -7.95 10.09 -3.63
N VAL A 26 -7.03 9.76 -2.70
CA VAL A 26 -7.39 9.30 -1.35
C VAL A 26 -7.40 10.44 -0.33
N VAL A 27 -6.43 11.36 -0.39
CA VAL A 27 -6.25 12.35 0.68
C VAL A 27 -7.13 13.56 0.53
N SER A 28 -7.03 14.29 -0.51
CA SER A 28 -8.01 15.31 -0.94
C SER A 28 -7.58 16.01 -2.23
N SER A 29 -8.54 16.40 -3.03
CA SER A 29 -8.30 17.17 -4.26
C SER A 29 -7.80 18.59 -4.00
N GLU A 30 -7.95 19.15 -2.80
CA GLU A 30 -7.44 20.50 -2.47
C GLU A 30 -5.93 20.54 -2.25
N PHE A 31 -5.39 19.52 -1.57
CA PHE A 31 -3.93 19.45 -1.30
C PHE A 31 -3.13 18.84 -2.45
N PHE A 32 -3.66 17.83 -3.09
CA PHE A 32 -3.00 17.04 -4.14
C PHE A 32 -3.75 17.07 -5.48
N ALA A 33 -4.36 18.20 -5.84
CA ALA A 33 -5.04 18.32 -7.13
C ALA A 33 -4.09 18.03 -8.28
N ILE A 34 -4.54 17.21 -9.24
CA ILE A 34 -3.76 16.85 -10.44
C ILE A 34 -3.37 18.11 -11.24
N GLY A 35 -4.18 19.17 -11.18
CA GLY A 35 -3.90 20.46 -11.81
C GLY A 35 -3.08 21.44 -10.97
N LYS A 36 -2.64 21.08 -9.76
CA LYS A 36 -1.91 22.00 -8.89
C LYS A 36 -0.52 22.28 -9.44
N VAL A 37 -0.22 23.58 -9.58
CA VAL A 37 1.09 24.05 -10.02
C VAL A 37 1.90 24.45 -8.78
N VAL A 38 3.05 23.82 -8.57
CA VAL A 38 3.99 24.14 -7.50
C VAL A 38 5.30 24.60 -8.16
N TYR A 39 5.76 25.80 -7.81
CA TYR A 39 6.93 26.43 -8.43
C TYR A 39 6.88 26.52 -9.97
N GLY A 40 5.69 26.69 -10.55
CA GLY A 40 5.52 26.79 -12.00
C GLY A 40 5.44 25.44 -12.74
N ILE A 41 5.52 24.32 -12.04
CA ILE A 41 5.46 22.96 -12.61
C ILE A 41 4.13 22.31 -12.25
N PRO A 42 3.33 21.82 -13.22
CA PRO A 42 2.11 21.07 -12.94
C PRO A 42 2.48 19.66 -12.46
N ILE A 43 2.36 19.44 -11.15
CA ILE A 43 2.82 18.18 -10.50
C ILE A 43 2.07 16.97 -11.05
N GLY A 44 0.78 17.11 -11.38
CA GLY A 44 0.01 16.03 -11.99
C GLY A 44 0.56 15.60 -13.34
N LEU A 45 1.04 16.54 -14.15
CA LEU A 45 1.64 16.25 -15.45
C LEU A 45 3.01 15.58 -15.31
N VAL A 46 3.77 15.96 -14.27
CA VAL A 46 5.03 15.31 -13.90
C VAL A 46 4.79 13.88 -13.43
N SER A 47 3.78 13.63 -12.61
CA SER A 47 3.47 12.26 -12.13
C SER A 47 3.03 11.35 -13.27
N ILE A 48 2.19 11.83 -14.18
CA ILE A 48 1.81 11.08 -15.38
C ILE A 48 3.04 10.84 -16.28
N GLY A 49 3.89 11.84 -16.44
CA GLY A 49 5.16 11.71 -17.17
C GLY A 49 6.08 10.66 -16.57
N LEU A 50 6.22 10.63 -15.24
CA LEU A 50 7.00 9.61 -14.53
C LEU A 50 6.45 8.19 -14.74
N ILE A 51 5.13 8.04 -14.71
CA ILE A 51 4.48 6.74 -14.99
C ILE A 51 4.75 6.32 -16.43
N ALA A 52 4.59 7.22 -17.39
CA ALA A 52 4.79 6.92 -18.81
C ALA A 52 6.26 6.55 -19.12
N VAL A 53 7.20 7.36 -18.64
CA VAL A 53 8.65 7.09 -18.83
C VAL A 53 9.04 5.80 -18.09
N GLY A 54 8.57 5.60 -16.88
CA GLY A 54 8.81 4.39 -16.11
C GLY A 54 8.24 3.15 -16.81
N PHE A 55 7.04 3.26 -17.39
CA PHE A 55 6.43 2.18 -18.17
C PHE A 55 7.26 1.83 -19.41
N ILE A 56 7.71 2.83 -20.17
CA ILE A 56 8.55 2.63 -21.35
C ILE A 56 9.88 1.97 -20.98
N LEU A 57 10.54 2.44 -19.92
CA LEU A 57 11.79 1.85 -19.44
C LEU A 57 11.58 0.40 -18.98
N SER A 58 10.55 0.15 -18.20
CA SER A 58 10.22 -1.20 -17.74
C SER A 58 9.87 -2.11 -18.91
N PHE A 59 9.09 -1.63 -19.87
CA PHE A 59 8.70 -2.38 -21.06
C PHE A 59 9.91 -2.80 -21.93
N ILE A 60 10.88 -1.89 -22.10
CA ILE A 60 12.07 -2.15 -22.93
C ILE A 60 13.09 -3.05 -22.22
N PHE A 61 13.31 -2.83 -20.91
CA PHE A 61 14.45 -3.41 -20.20
C PHE A 61 14.10 -4.53 -19.22
N ALA A 62 12.81 -4.77 -18.89
CA ALA A 62 12.42 -5.84 -17.96
C ALA A 62 12.89 -7.23 -18.42
N ASN A 63 12.77 -7.52 -19.71
CA ASN A 63 13.15 -8.80 -20.32
C ASN A 63 14.41 -8.70 -21.19
N TYR A 64 15.38 -7.86 -20.79
CA TYR A 64 16.58 -7.65 -21.58
C TYR A 64 17.50 -8.89 -21.61
N GLU A 65 17.63 -9.54 -22.75
CA GLU A 65 18.52 -10.71 -23.01
C GLU A 65 19.64 -10.43 -24.01
N GLY A 66 20.07 -9.17 -24.15
CA GLY A 66 21.20 -8.80 -25.01
C GLY A 66 20.85 -8.05 -26.30
N SER A 67 19.59 -8.02 -26.73
CA SER A 67 19.09 -7.25 -27.87
C SER A 67 17.81 -6.50 -27.50
N VAL A 68 17.79 -5.19 -27.74
CA VAL A 68 16.61 -4.34 -27.47
C VAL A 68 15.40 -4.79 -28.29
N LEU A 69 15.61 -5.21 -29.54
CA LEU A 69 14.52 -5.65 -30.42
C LEU A 69 13.88 -6.95 -29.93
N ALA A 70 14.69 -7.90 -29.47
CA ALA A 70 14.19 -9.15 -28.91
C ALA A 70 13.43 -8.91 -27.60
N SER A 71 13.91 -8.01 -26.75
CA SER A 71 13.24 -7.60 -25.51
C SER A 71 11.89 -6.95 -25.75
N VAL A 72 11.77 -6.08 -26.75
CA VAL A 72 10.49 -5.46 -27.14
C VAL A 72 9.51 -6.50 -27.66
N LEU A 73 9.96 -7.44 -28.51
CA LEU A 73 9.09 -8.52 -29.03
C LEU A 73 8.62 -9.46 -27.92
N GLU A 74 9.47 -9.77 -26.95
CA GLU A 74 9.11 -10.60 -25.80
C GLU A 74 8.15 -9.88 -24.84
N SER A 75 8.38 -8.60 -24.61
CA SER A 75 7.47 -7.73 -23.84
C SER A 75 6.12 -7.55 -24.54
N CYS A 76 6.07 -7.50 -25.88
CA CYS A 76 4.81 -7.51 -26.64
C CYS A 76 4.01 -8.81 -26.46
N LYS A 77 4.70 -9.96 -26.37
CA LYS A 77 4.04 -11.24 -26.06
C LYS A 77 3.54 -11.29 -24.62
N GLY A 78 4.26 -10.64 -23.70
CA GLY A 78 3.93 -10.55 -22.28
C GLY A 78 3.25 -9.23 -21.87
N ILE A 79 2.59 -8.50 -22.77
CA ILE A 79 1.99 -7.19 -22.47
C ILE A 79 1.02 -7.21 -21.28
N ILE A 80 0.30 -8.32 -21.12
CA ILE A 80 -0.59 -8.54 -19.98
C ILE A 80 0.21 -8.59 -18.67
N THR A 81 1.37 -9.23 -18.65
CA THR A 81 2.25 -9.32 -17.48
C THR A 81 2.81 -7.95 -17.10
N VAL A 82 3.17 -7.13 -18.10
CA VAL A 82 3.67 -5.76 -17.85
C VAL A 82 2.55 -4.87 -17.30
N LEU A 83 1.34 -4.97 -17.86
CA LEU A 83 0.16 -4.26 -17.33
C LEU A 83 -0.19 -4.70 -15.91
N LEU A 84 -0.15 -6.00 -15.63
CA LEU A 84 -0.36 -6.53 -14.29
C LEU A 84 0.70 -6.01 -13.31
N GLY A 85 1.94 -5.80 -13.74
CA GLY A 85 2.99 -5.16 -12.94
C GLY A 85 2.60 -3.77 -12.45
N VAL A 86 2.03 -2.93 -13.31
CA VAL A 86 1.52 -1.60 -12.94
C VAL A 86 0.35 -1.70 -11.94
N VAL A 87 -0.57 -2.64 -12.17
CA VAL A 87 -1.69 -2.88 -11.25
C VAL A 87 -1.20 -3.36 -9.88
N ASN A 88 -0.16 -4.20 -9.84
CA ASN A 88 0.44 -4.65 -8.59
C ASN A 88 1.04 -3.48 -7.80
N ILE A 89 1.78 -2.57 -8.45
CA ILE A 89 2.32 -1.36 -7.80
C ILE A 89 1.19 -0.52 -7.19
N PHE A 90 0.09 -0.33 -7.92
CA PHE A 90 -1.08 0.38 -7.41
C PHE A 90 -1.70 -0.33 -6.20
N SER A 91 -1.85 -1.65 -6.26
CA SER A 91 -2.38 -2.47 -5.17
C SER A 91 -1.51 -2.39 -3.92
N ASP A 92 -0.18 -2.43 -4.08
CA ASP A 92 0.77 -2.33 -2.98
C ASP A 92 0.65 -0.98 -2.27
N ILE A 93 0.61 0.13 -3.02
CA ILE A 93 0.43 1.47 -2.46
C ILE A 93 -0.87 1.55 -1.64
N ILE A 94 -1.98 1.06 -2.17
CA ILE A 94 -3.28 1.05 -1.46
C ILE A 94 -3.22 0.19 -0.20
N SER A 95 -2.48 -0.92 -0.24
CA SER A 95 -2.28 -1.79 0.93
C SER A 95 -1.56 -1.06 2.07
N TYR A 96 -0.53 -0.26 1.77
CA TYR A 96 0.16 0.57 2.76
C TYR A 96 -0.70 1.73 3.28
N ILE A 97 -1.49 2.38 2.42
CA ILE A 97 -2.41 3.46 2.82
C ILE A 97 -3.44 2.97 3.84
N ARG A 98 -3.83 1.70 3.81
CA ARG A 98 -4.75 1.11 4.77
C ARG A 98 -4.25 1.24 6.21
N LEU A 99 -2.94 1.07 6.47
CA LEU A 99 -2.37 1.27 7.81
C LEU A 99 -2.52 2.71 8.28
N TRP A 100 -2.25 3.66 7.39
CA TRP A 100 -2.44 5.08 7.69
C TRP A 100 -3.91 5.41 7.99
N ALA A 101 -4.84 4.89 7.18
CA ALA A 101 -6.27 5.11 7.35
C ALA A 101 -6.78 4.57 8.69
N VAL A 102 -6.30 3.40 9.12
CA VAL A 102 -6.67 2.82 10.43
C VAL A 102 -6.11 3.66 11.57
N GLY A 103 -4.86 4.14 11.48
CA GLY A 103 -4.29 5.04 12.47
C GLY A 103 -5.08 6.35 12.59
N LEU A 104 -5.50 6.93 11.46
CA LEU A 104 -6.33 8.12 11.43
C LEU A 104 -7.71 7.87 12.06
N ALA A 105 -8.33 6.73 11.77
CA ALA A 105 -9.61 6.35 12.38
C ALA A 105 -9.49 6.21 13.90
N GLY A 106 -8.42 5.60 14.41
CA GLY A 106 -8.14 5.49 15.84
C GLY A 106 -7.97 6.86 16.51
N ALA A 107 -7.26 7.78 15.85
CA ALA A 107 -7.11 9.15 16.32
C ALA A 107 -8.45 9.90 16.36
N ALA A 108 -9.30 9.73 15.33
CA ALA A 108 -10.63 10.33 15.26
C ALA A 108 -11.54 9.82 16.37
N ILE A 109 -11.55 8.51 16.66
CA ILE A 109 -12.30 7.91 17.76
C ILE A 109 -11.83 8.49 19.10
N SER A 110 -10.51 8.55 19.35
CA SER A 110 -9.97 9.16 20.58
C SER A 110 -10.40 10.61 20.74
N ASN A 111 -10.32 11.40 19.68
CA ASN A 111 -10.74 12.81 19.71
C ASN A 111 -12.23 12.94 20.00
N THR A 112 -13.07 12.13 19.39
CA THR A 112 -14.52 12.12 19.64
C THR A 112 -14.83 11.77 21.09
N VAL A 113 -14.23 10.73 21.64
CA VAL A 113 -14.40 10.33 23.04
C VAL A 113 -14.01 11.47 23.99
N ASN A 114 -12.86 12.13 23.76
CA ASN A 114 -12.40 13.25 24.58
C ASN A 114 -13.34 14.47 24.48
N THR A 115 -13.83 14.76 23.27
CA THR A 115 -14.77 15.88 23.06
C THR A 115 -16.11 15.64 23.75
N MET A 116 -16.58 14.40 23.77
CA MET A 116 -17.82 14.02 24.46
C MET A 116 -17.66 14.01 25.99
N ALA A 117 -16.51 13.52 26.48
CA ALA A 117 -16.26 13.42 27.91
C ALA A 117 -15.93 14.78 28.56
N GLY A 118 -15.28 15.70 27.82
CA GLY A 118 -14.82 16.98 28.33
C GLY A 118 -15.87 17.78 29.12
N PRO A 119 -17.05 18.08 28.56
CA PRO A 119 -18.12 18.82 29.24
C PRO A 119 -18.68 18.11 30.47
N LEU A 120 -18.61 16.77 30.52
CA LEU A 120 -19.18 15.99 31.62
C LEU A 120 -18.31 16.05 32.90
N PHE A 121 -17.02 16.34 32.76
CA PHE A 121 -16.12 16.47 33.94
C PHE A 121 -16.45 17.68 34.83
N GLY A 122 -17.20 18.66 34.33
CA GLY A 122 -17.63 19.84 35.10
C GLY A 122 -18.74 19.58 36.15
N HIS A 123 -19.38 18.40 36.10
CA HIS A 123 -20.53 18.09 36.97
C HIS A 123 -20.25 16.84 37.82
N ALA A 124 -20.37 16.93 39.13
CA ALA A 124 -20.06 15.84 40.04
C ALA A 124 -20.83 14.52 39.76
N LEU A 125 -22.09 14.60 39.40
CA LEU A 125 -22.94 13.45 39.07
C LEU A 125 -22.56 12.82 37.68
N LEU A 126 -22.14 13.66 36.74
CA LEU A 126 -21.77 13.22 35.37
C LEU A 126 -20.31 12.76 35.29
N PHE A 127 -19.50 13.03 36.33
CA PHE A 127 -18.10 12.62 36.37
C PHE A 127 -17.91 11.11 36.22
N VAL A 128 -18.75 10.29 36.89
CA VAL A 128 -18.70 8.83 36.80
C VAL A 128 -19.00 8.39 35.35
N PHE A 129 -19.95 9.06 34.70
CA PHE A 129 -20.30 8.78 33.32
C PHE A 129 -19.18 9.17 32.34
N ALA A 130 -18.51 10.29 32.59
CA ALA A 130 -17.34 10.73 31.82
C ALA A 130 -16.17 9.74 31.94
N LEU A 131 -15.93 9.24 33.18
CA LEU A 131 -14.89 8.24 33.42
C LEU A 131 -15.19 6.92 32.67
N LEU A 132 -16.42 6.43 32.74
CA LEU A 132 -16.87 5.25 32.01
C LEU A 132 -16.72 5.42 30.50
N LEU A 133 -17.10 6.59 29.97
CA LEU A 133 -16.97 6.91 28.55
C LEU A 133 -15.48 6.95 28.11
N CYS A 134 -14.61 7.56 28.90
CA CYS A 134 -13.18 7.60 28.62
C CYS A 134 -12.54 6.22 28.67
N VAL A 135 -12.76 5.48 29.75
CA VAL A 135 -12.15 4.15 29.92
C VAL A 135 -12.69 3.18 28.87
N GLY A 136 -14.00 3.18 28.66
CA GLY A 136 -14.64 2.32 27.64
C GLY A 136 -14.24 2.70 26.21
N GLY A 137 -14.30 3.99 25.87
CA GLY A 137 -13.98 4.48 24.53
C GLY A 137 -12.52 4.30 24.15
N HIS A 138 -11.60 4.68 25.03
CA HIS A 138 -10.17 4.47 24.78
C HIS A 138 -9.77 2.99 24.86
N GLY A 139 -10.38 2.21 25.77
CA GLY A 139 -10.18 0.77 25.84
C GLY A 139 -10.60 0.04 24.57
N LEU A 140 -11.79 0.34 24.07
CA LEU A 140 -12.26 -0.17 22.78
C LEU A 140 -11.35 0.25 21.62
N ASN A 141 -10.96 1.52 21.57
CA ASN A 141 -10.05 2.02 20.54
C ASN A 141 -8.70 1.31 20.57
N MET A 142 -8.15 1.06 21.75
CA MET A 142 -6.89 0.33 21.92
C MET A 142 -7.00 -1.12 21.43
N ILE A 143 -8.09 -1.81 21.74
CA ILE A 143 -8.34 -3.18 21.26
C ILE A 143 -8.49 -3.22 19.73
N LEU A 144 -9.26 -2.29 19.15
CA LEU A 144 -9.45 -2.21 17.71
C LEU A 144 -8.14 -1.91 16.97
N ASN A 145 -7.32 -0.99 17.50
CA ASN A 145 -6.01 -0.69 16.93
C ASN A 145 -5.06 -1.88 17.02
N LEU A 146 -5.00 -2.56 18.17
CA LEU A 146 -4.17 -3.76 18.35
C LEU A 146 -4.58 -4.85 17.36
N LEU A 147 -5.87 -5.15 17.26
CA LEU A 147 -6.40 -6.14 16.32
C LEU A 147 -6.07 -5.77 14.86
N SER A 148 -6.23 -4.51 14.52
CA SER A 148 -5.94 -3.99 13.19
C SER A 148 -4.45 -4.10 12.83
N VAL A 149 -3.55 -3.76 13.75
CA VAL A 149 -2.09 -3.90 13.56
C VAL A 149 -1.71 -5.35 13.34
N ILE A 150 -2.27 -6.28 14.13
CA ILE A 150 -2.00 -7.71 13.96
C ILE A 150 -2.48 -8.18 12.57
N VAL A 151 -3.75 -7.92 12.23
CA VAL A 151 -4.33 -8.40 10.96
C VAL A 151 -3.63 -7.80 9.75
N HIS A 152 -3.43 -6.48 9.73
CA HIS A 152 -2.82 -5.80 8.58
C HIS A 152 -1.31 -5.98 8.54
N GLY A 153 -0.62 -6.01 9.68
CA GLY A 153 0.81 -6.26 9.75
C GLY A 153 1.18 -7.68 9.31
N VAL A 154 0.41 -8.68 9.74
CA VAL A 154 0.60 -10.06 9.27
C VAL A 154 0.36 -10.15 7.76
N ARG A 155 -0.70 -9.53 7.26
CA ARG A 155 -0.98 -9.53 5.83
C ARG A 155 0.15 -8.89 5.00
N LEU A 156 0.66 -7.72 5.42
CA LEU A 156 1.77 -7.05 4.75
C LEU A 156 3.01 -7.94 4.71
N ASN A 157 3.36 -8.58 5.83
CA ASN A 157 4.53 -9.45 5.91
C ASN A 157 4.37 -10.75 5.11
N THR A 158 3.17 -11.32 5.09
CA THR A 158 2.96 -12.63 4.44
C THR A 158 2.68 -12.50 2.95
N LEU A 159 2.02 -11.46 2.49
CA LEU A 159 1.65 -11.31 1.09
C LEU A 159 2.59 -10.36 0.36
N GLU A 160 2.66 -9.10 0.76
CA GLU A 160 3.40 -8.07 0.03
C GLU A 160 4.92 -8.29 0.15
N PHE A 161 5.43 -8.43 1.37
CA PHE A 161 6.88 -8.61 1.57
C PHE A 161 7.41 -9.91 0.98
N SER A 162 6.66 -11.01 1.13
CA SER A 162 7.08 -12.30 0.56
C SER A 162 7.06 -12.32 -0.96
N SER A 163 6.11 -11.62 -1.59
CA SER A 163 6.04 -11.50 -3.05
C SER A 163 7.23 -10.70 -3.61
N HIS A 164 7.62 -9.61 -2.94
CA HIS A 164 8.80 -8.83 -3.32
C HIS A 164 10.12 -9.59 -3.15
N LEU A 165 10.19 -10.50 -2.18
CA LEU A 165 11.35 -11.41 -2.04
C LEU A 165 11.36 -12.56 -3.04
N GLY A 166 10.30 -12.70 -3.86
CA GLY A 166 10.18 -13.81 -4.79
C GLY A 166 10.02 -15.17 -4.11
N MET A 167 9.47 -15.20 -2.89
CA MET A 167 9.23 -16.44 -2.16
C MET A 167 8.04 -17.17 -2.77
N SER A 168 8.24 -18.45 -3.07
CA SER A 168 7.14 -19.34 -3.48
C SER A 168 6.65 -20.13 -2.27
N TRP A 169 5.35 -20.09 -2.03
CA TRP A 169 4.72 -20.88 -0.99
C TRP A 169 4.66 -22.34 -1.45
N SER A 170 5.33 -23.22 -0.72
CA SER A 170 5.23 -24.66 -0.91
C SER A 170 4.73 -25.31 0.38
N GLY A 171 3.92 -26.33 0.24
CA GLY A 171 3.36 -27.06 1.37
C GLY A 171 3.33 -28.56 1.08
N ILE A 172 3.37 -29.35 2.13
CA ILE A 172 3.15 -30.81 2.04
C ILE A 172 1.64 -31.04 2.07
N LYS A 173 1.16 -31.88 1.16
CA LYS A 173 -0.26 -32.27 1.15
C LYS A 173 -0.62 -32.88 2.50
N TYR A 174 -1.65 -32.33 3.15
CA TYR A 174 -2.18 -32.91 4.38
C TYR A 174 -2.79 -34.27 4.08
N ALA A 175 -2.14 -35.32 4.55
CA ALA A 175 -2.55 -36.69 4.37
C ALA A 175 -2.48 -37.42 5.73
N PRO A 176 -3.43 -37.17 6.65
CA PRO A 176 -3.47 -37.88 7.93
C PRO A 176 -3.67 -39.35 7.65
N PHE A 177 -2.93 -40.18 8.36
CA PHE A 177 -2.97 -41.66 8.23
C PHE A 177 -2.49 -42.25 6.89
N ALA A 178 -1.78 -41.48 6.06
CA ALA A 178 -1.09 -42.04 4.92
C ALA A 178 0.27 -42.65 5.37
N GLU A 179 0.56 -43.85 4.88
CA GLU A 179 1.88 -44.45 5.06
C GLU A 179 2.95 -43.56 4.44
N ALA A 180 4.03 -43.32 5.19
CA ALA A 180 5.17 -42.56 4.67
C ALA A 180 5.81 -43.41 3.55
N GLU A 181 5.73 -43.00 2.31
CA GLU A 181 6.51 -43.58 1.23
C GLU A 181 8.00 -43.41 1.57
N SER A 182 8.65 -44.50 1.92
CA SER A 182 10.10 -44.55 2.08
C SER A 182 10.76 -44.34 0.71
N LYS A 183 11.36 -43.18 0.51
CA LYS A 183 12.28 -42.94 -0.61
C LYS A 183 13.67 -43.42 -0.27
#